data_81377b09fe28e4d01f721ed7f0562fbd
#
_entry.id   81377b09fe28e4d01f721ed7f0562fbd
#
_cell.length_a   1.000
_cell.length_b   1.000
_cell.length_c   1.000
_cell.angle_alpha   90.00
_cell.angle_beta   90.00
_cell.angle_gamma   90.00
#
_symmetry.space_group_name_H-M   'P 1'
#
loop_
_entity.id
_entity.type
_entity.pdbx_description
1 polymer ?
#
loop_
_entity_poly.entity_id
_entity_poly.type
_entity_poly.pdbx_seq_one_letter_code
_entity_poly.pdbx_strand_id
1 'polypeptide(L)'
;MTLRWYGSKFDTVTLKQIRQIPGVKGVITTLYDTQPGEVWTREAIRALKEEVEAAGLHIAGIESVNVHDAIKTGAPDRDYYIDNYIQCLENLGEEGIKLVCYNFMPVFDWTRTELARELEDGSTALAYTQDAVDALDPEKMFESIAGDMNGTV
;
A
#
# COMPACT_ATOMS: atom_id res chain seq x y z
N MET A 1 -19.72 2.97 0.59
CA MET A 1 -18.71 2.50 -0.38
C MET A 1 -17.41 3.24 -0.13
N THR A 2 -16.29 2.57 -0.29
CA THR A 2 -14.92 3.12 -0.14
C THR A 2 -14.13 2.86 -1.42
N LEU A 3 -13.16 3.73 -1.72
CA LEU A 3 -12.22 3.55 -2.82
C LEU A 3 -10.80 3.52 -2.30
N ARG A 4 -9.90 2.85 -3.01
CA ARG A 4 -8.47 2.98 -2.78
C ARG A 4 -8.01 4.36 -3.24
N TRP A 5 -7.14 5.02 -2.45
CA TRP A 5 -6.48 6.25 -2.81
C TRP A 5 -5.00 6.17 -2.44
N TYR A 6 -4.14 6.44 -3.42
CA TYR A 6 -2.69 6.28 -3.31
C TYR A 6 -1.96 7.53 -2.83
N GLY A 7 -2.69 8.48 -2.24
CA GLY A 7 -2.11 9.74 -1.75
C GLY A 7 -1.93 10.79 -2.84
N SER A 8 -1.85 12.05 -2.40
CA SER A 8 -1.78 13.22 -3.31
C SER A 8 -0.52 13.25 -4.19
N LYS A 9 0.54 12.51 -3.83
CA LYS A 9 1.77 12.44 -4.61
C LYS A 9 1.76 11.38 -5.71
N PHE A 10 0.99 10.31 -5.54
CA PHE A 10 1.04 9.13 -6.40
C PHE A 10 -0.25 8.87 -7.17
N ASP A 11 -1.37 9.40 -6.71
CA ASP A 11 -2.66 9.21 -7.36
C ASP A 11 -3.00 10.39 -8.26
N THR A 12 -3.41 10.08 -9.47
CA THR A 12 -3.95 11.08 -10.41
C THR A 12 -5.39 11.47 -10.10
N VAL A 13 -6.10 10.62 -9.32
CA VAL A 13 -7.46 10.87 -8.87
C VAL A 13 -7.42 11.58 -7.51
N THR A 14 -7.99 12.76 -7.45
CA THR A 14 -8.03 13.59 -6.24
C THR A 14 -9.15 13.15 -5.29
N LEU A 15 -8.98 13.41 -3.99
CA LEU A 15 -10.04 13.22 -2.99
C LEU A 15 -11.33 13.97 -3.34
N LYS A 16 -11.22 15.14 -3.99
CA LYS A 16 -12.36 15.92 -4.48
C LYS A 16 -13.16 15.15 -5.55
N GLN A 17 -12.49 14.48 -6.47
CA GLN A 17 -13.14 13.64 -7.49
C GLN A 17 -13.79 12.40 -6.85
N ILE A 18 -13.10 11.74 -5.93
CA ILE A 18 -13.64 10.61 -5.16
C ILE A 18 -14.92 11.03 -4.41
N ARG A 19 -14.92 12.22 -3.81
CA ARG A 19 -16.07 12.73 -3.07
C ARG A 19 -17.30 13.00 -3.94
N GLN A 20 -17.12 13.20 -5.25
CA GLN A 20 -18.23 13.42 -6.19
C GLN A 20 -19.00 12.14 -6.53
N ILE A 21 -18.43 10.97 -6.26
CA ILE A 21 -19.08 9.69 -6.57
C ILE A 21 -20.21 9.42 -5.57
N PRO A 22 -21.45 9.24 -6.03
CA PRO A 22 -22.57 8.99 -5.13
C PRO A 22 -22.36 7.75 -4.25
N GLY A 23 -22.58 7.90 -2.95
CA GLY A 23 -22.47 6.80 -1.99
C GLY A 23 -21.03 6.49 -1.51
N VAL A 24 -19.99 7.11 -2.05
CA VAL A 24 -18.63 7.02 -1.51
C VAL A 24 -18.50 7.97 -0.32
N LYS A 25 -18.04 7.43 0.81
CA LYS A 25 -17.86 8.17 2.06
C LYS A 25 -16.46 8.06 2.63
N GLY A 26 -15.66 7.12 2.14
CA GLY A 26 -14.33 6.89 2.70
C GLY A 26 -13.34 6.38 1.68
N VAL A 27 -12.08 6.37 2.09
CA VAL A 27 -10.95 5.82 1.33
C VAL A 27 -10.21 4.77 2.15
N ILE A 28 -9.57 3.85 1.45
CA ILE A 28 -8.51 2.99 1.94
C ILE A 28 -7.20 3.59 1.42
N THR A 29 -6.24 3.85 2.30
CA THR A 29 -4.97 4.50 1.94
C THR A 29 -3.83 4.02 2.84
N THR A 30 -2.64 4.60 2.70
CA THR A 30 -1.46 4.32 3.55
C THR A 30 -0.56 5.56 3.67
N LEU A 31 0.45 5.51 4.55
CA LEU A 31 1.55 6.47 4.56
C LEU A 31 2.65 5.98 3.61
N TYR A 32 2.85 6.73 2.52
CA TYR A 32 3.84 6.38 1.48
C TYR A 32 5.25 6.90 1.78
N ASP A 33 5.38 7.88 2.68
CA ASP A 33 6.67 8.52 2.99
C ASP A 33 7.42 7.81 4.13
N THR A 34 6.89 6.72 4.69
CA THR A 34 7.49 5.97 5.79
C THR A 34 8.06 4.65 5.26
N GLN A 35 9.32 4.36 5.60
CA GLN A 35 9.97 3.13 5.16
C GLN A 35 9.41 1.90 5.90
N PRO A 36 9.41 0.71 5.26
CA PRO A 36 9.05 -0.53 5.93
C PRO A 36 9.84 -0.73 7.23
N GLY A 37 9.13 -1.03 8.32
CA GLY A 37 9.74 -1.24 9.65
C GLY A 37 9.94 0.00 10.49
N GLU A 38 9.71 1.21 9.97
CA GLU A 38 9.67 2.43 10.76
C GLU A 38 8.31 2.61 11.46
N VAL A 39 8.34 3.22 12.64
CA VAL A 39 7.13 3.54 13.38
C VAL A 39 6.40 4.71 12.74
N TRP A 40 5.13 4.53 12.44
CA TRP A 40 4.23 5.60 12.01
C TRP A 40 3.89 6.49 13.21
N THR A 41 4.32 7.74 13.16
CA THR A 41 4.02 8.67 14.25
C THR A 41 2.55 9.10 14.22
N ARG A 42 1.99 9.43 15.38
CA ARG A 42 0.61 9.93 15.47
C ARG A 42 0.40 11.21 14.68
N GLU A 43 1.42 12.07 14.63
CA GLU A 43 1.40 13.31 13.86
C GLU A 43 1.24 13.03 12.36
N ALA A 44 2.00 12.07 11.82
CA ALA A 44 1.89 11.68 10.41
C ALA A 44 0.52 11.06 10.09
N ILE A 45 0.02 10.18 10.97
CA ILE A 45 -1.31 9.55 10.81
C ILE A 45 -2.40 10.63 10.87
N ARG A 46 -2.28 11.58 11.80
CA ARG A 46 -3.25 12.67 11.96
C ARG A 46 -3.24 13.60 10.74
N ALA A 47 -2.08 13.94 10.21
CA ALA A 47 -1.97 14.77 9.02
C ALA A 47 -2.67 14.12 7.81
N LEU A 48 -2.47 12.82 7.59
CA LEU A 48 -3.18 12.06 6.56
C LEU A 48 -4.70 12.06 6.79
N LYS A 49 -5.12 11.87 8.04
CA LYS A 49 -6.54 11.87 8.41
C LYS A 49 -7.17 13.24 8.15
N GLU A 50 -6.52 14.32 8.56
CA GLU A 50 -6.99 15.69 8.33
C GLU A 50 -7.10 16.03 6.84
N GLU A 51 -6.16 15.56 5.99
CA GLU A 51 -6.23 15.73 4.55
C GLU A 51 -7.48 15.06 3.96
N VAL A 52 -7.78 13.83 4.38
CA VAL A 52 -8.95 13.08 3.92
C VAL A 52 -10.25 13.70 4.44
N GLU A 53 -10.29 14.11 5.70
CA GLU A 53 -11.47 14.72 6.34
C GLU A 53 -11.79 16.10 5.77
N ALA A 54 -10.77 16.89 5.39
CA ALA A 54 -10.95 18.17 4.71
C ALA A 54 -11.68 18.05 3.37
N ALA A 55 -11.59 16.89 2.71
CA ALA A 55 -12.34 16.58 1.49
C ALA A 55 -13.76 16.06 1.77
N GLY A 56 -14.19 15.94 3.03
CA GLY A 56 -15.48 15.39 3.43
C GLY A 56 -15.58 13.87 3.31
N LEU A 57 -14.45 13.19 3.40
CA LEU A 57 -14.30 11.73 3.42
C LEU A 57 -13.76 11.28 4.78
N HIS A 58 -13.63 9.98 5.00
CA HIS A 58 -12.94 9.42 6.17
C HIS A 58 -11.98 8.30 5.73
N ILE A 59 -10.97 8.03 6.54
CA ILE A 59 -10.14 6.84 6.37
C ILE A 59 -10.93 5.63 6.87
N ALA A 60 -11.33 4.75 5.97
CA ALA A 60 -12.06 3.54 6.29
C ALA A 60 -11.13 2.39 6.70
N GLY A 61 -9.88 2.46 6.31
CA GLY A 61 -8.83 1.51 6.67
C GLY A 61 -7.50 1.87 6.05
N ILE A 62 -6.48 1.19 6.52
CA ILE A 62 -5.11 1.28 6.00
C ILE A 62 -4.79 0.03 5.19
N GLU A 63 -4.24 0.22 4.02
CA GLU A 63 -3.70 -0.86 3.19
C GLU A 63 -2.38 -0.38 2.55
N SER A 64 -1.24 -0.75 3.11
CA SER A 64 -1.04 -1.54 4.32
C SER A 64 -0.02 -0.85 5.22
N VAL A 65 0.13 -1.32 6.45
CA VAL A 65 1.38 -1.15 7.19
C VAL A 65 2.30 -2.26 6.70
N ASN A 66 3.41 -1.89 6.06
CA ASN A 66 4.31 -2.86 5.44
C ASN A 66 5.04 -3.68 6.50
N VAL A 67 4.94 -5.00 6.40
CA VAL A 67 5.68 -5.93 7.26
C VAL A 67 7.14 -5.98 6.80
N HIS A 68 8.09 -5.67 7.69
CA HIS A 68 9.52 -5.68 7.37
C HIS A 68 10.02 -7.10 7.05
N ASP A 69 10.98 -7.22 6.13
CA ASP A 69 11.50 -8.51 5.66
C ASP A 69 12.17 -9.33 6.77
N ALA A 70 12.78 -8.67 7.76
CA ALA A 70 13.32 -9.37 8.93
C ALA A 70 12.25 -10.22 9.67
N ILE A 71 11.00 -9.76 9.72
CA ILE A 71 9.88 -10.51 10.30
C ILE A 71 9.55 -11.72 9.41
N LYS A 72 9.46 -11.50 8.10
CA LYS A 72 9.07 -12.52 7.12
C LYS A 72 10.09 -13.67 7.03
N THR A 73 11.37 -13.33 7.16
CA THR A 73 12.48 -14.29 7.07
C THR A 73 12.93 -14.86 8.42
N GLY A 74 12.39 -14.33 9.53
CA GLY A 74 12.80 -14.76 10.86
C GLY A 74 14.22 -14.33 11.24
N ALA A 75 14.68 -13.17 10.73
CA ALA A 75 16.01 -12.64 11.01
C ALA A 75 16.23 -12.36 12.51
N PRO A 76 17.49 -12.29 12.98
CA PRO A 76 17.79 -12.09 14.41
C PRO A 76 17.22 -10.81 15.02
N ASP A 77 17.04 -9.77 14.23
CA ASP A 77 16.50 -8.46 14.60
C ASP A 77 14.99 -8.30 14.39
N ARG A 78 14.29 -9.40 14.03
CA ARG A 78 12.85 -9.40 13.76
C ARG A 78 12.02 -8.82 14.90
N ASP A 79 12.41 -9.08 16.15
CA ASP A 79 11.63 -8.67 17.32
C ASP A 79 11.58 -7.14 17.44
N TYR A 80 12.65 -6.43 17.08
CA TYR A 80 12.65 -4.97 16.97
C TYR A 80 11.60 -4.47 15.96
N TYR A 81 11.49 -5.08 14.79
CA TYR A 81 10.50 -4.70 13.78
C TYR A 81 9.08 -5.13 14.14
N ILE A 82 8.91 -6.20 14.92
CA ILE A 82 7.61 -6.57 15.49
C ILE A 82 7.14 -5.51 16.47
N ASP A 83 8.00 -5.03 17.35
CA ASP A 83 7.67 -3.98 18.31
C ASP A 83 7.28 -2.68 17.59
N ASN A 84 8.02 -2.29 16.55
CA ASN A 84 7.68 -1.13 15.71
C ASN A 84 6.32 -1.31 15.01
N TYR A 85 6.03 -2.51 14.51
CA TYR A 85 4.75 -2.81 13.87
C TYR A 85 3.58 -2.71 14.86
N ILE A 86 3.75 -3.24 16.08
CA ILE A 86 2.78 -3.11 17.17
C ILE A 86 2.53 -1.63 17.48
N GLN A 87 3.59 -0.83 17.61
CA GLN A 87 3.47 0.60 17.86
C GLN A 87 2.71 1.34 16.75
N CYS A 88 2.90 0.95 15.47
CA CYS A 88 2.10 1.48 14.36
C CYS A 88 0.61 1.19 14.55
N LEU A 89 0.26 -0.05 14.92
CA LEU A 89 -1.14 -0.44 15.13
C LEU A 89 -1.77 0.31 16.31
N GLU A 90 -1.03 0.49 17.40
CA GLU A 90 -1.47 1.28 18.56
C GLU A 90 -1.73 2.73 18.16
N ASN A 91 -0.77 3.38 17.48
CA ASN A 91 -0.91 4.75 17.01
C ASN A 91 -2.11 4.94 16.06
N LEU A 92 -2.35 3.98 15.15
CA LEU A 92 -3.53 3.98 14.28
C LEU A 92 -4.83 3.84 15.09
N GLY A 93 -4.84 2.94 16.07
CA GLY A 93 -5.98 2.73 16.96
C GLY A 93 -6.32 3.97 17.77
N GLU A 94 -5.33 4.68 18.31
CA GLU A 94 -5.50 5.93 19.05
C GLU A 94 -6.05 7.08 18.18
N GLU A 95 -5.69 7.11 16.88
CA GLU A 95 -6.28 8.05 15.92
C GLU A 95 -7.64 7.58 15.35
N GLY A 96 -8.18 6.47 15.87
CA GLY A 96 -9.51 5.95 15.57
C GLY A 96 -9.60 5.12 14.29
N ILE A 97 -8.48 4.73 13.70
CA ILE A 97 -8.43 3.85 12.52
C ILE A 97 -8.39 2.40 13.01
N LYS A 98 -9.45 1.65 12.72
CA LYS A 98 -9.67 0.31 13.29
C LYS A 98 -9.48 -0.84 12.32
N LEU A 99 -9.23 -0.55 11.05
CA LEU A 99 -9.01 -1.55 10.01
C LEU A 99 -7.63 -1.35 9.41
N VAL A 100 -6.81 -2.38 9.53
CA VAL A 100 -5.48 -2.45 8.90
C VAL A 100 -5.37 -3.77 8.15
N CYS A 101 -5.13 -3.68 6.85
CA CYS A 101 -4.71 -4.82 6.06
C CYS A 101 -3.20 -5.03 6.22
N TYR A 102 -2.75 -6.25 6.22
CA TYR A 102 -1.33 -6.55 6.22
C TYR A 102 -0.97 -7.50 5.09
N ASN A 103 0.24 -7.35 4.59
CA ASN A 103 0.80 -8.22 3.57
C ASN A 103 1.98 -8.98 4.14
N PHE A 104 1.92 -10.31 4.09
CA PHE A 104 3.01 -11.18 4.49
C PHE A 104 3.53 -11.93 3.26
N MET A 105 4.08 -11.16 2.30
CA MET A 105 4.61 -11.71 1.06
C MET A 105 6.14 -11.72 1.14
N PRO A 106 6.76 -12.91 1.33
CA PRO A 106 8.20 -13.02 1.35
C PRO A 106 8.76 -12.85 -0.06
N VAL A 107 9.79 -12.01 -0.21
CA VAL A 107 10.58 -11.79 -1.42
C VAL A 107 9.81 -11.13 -2.57
N PHE A 108 8.69 -11.72 -3.00
CA PHE A 108 7.90 -11.19 -4.10
C PHE A 108 6.61 -10.56 -3.58
N ASP A 109 6.38 -9.34 -3.97
CA ASP A 109 5.09 -8.68 -3.84
C ASP A 109 4.21 -9.05 -5.05
N TRP A 110 3.14 -8.34 -5.28
CA TRP A 110 2.17 -8.60 -6.34
C TRP A 110 2.81 -8.62 -7.73
N THR A 111 3.08 -9.81 -8.27
CA THR A 111 3.63 -9.95 -9.62
C THR A 111 2.57 -9.65 -10.66
N ARG A 112 2.92 -8.79 -11.61
CA ARG A 112 2.10 -8.44 -12.78
C ARG A 112 2.92 -8.62 -14.04
N THR A 113 2.32 -9.22 -15.06
CA THR A 113 2.95 -9.39 -16.38
C THR A 113 2.57 -8.27 -17.34
N GLU A 114 1.49 -7.55 -17.04
CA GLU A 114 0.99 -6.44 -17.83
C GLU A 114 0.32 -5.42 -16.90
N LEU A 115 0.77 -4.16 -16.98
CA LEU A 115 0.31 -3.11 -16.08
C LEU A 115 -0.91 -2.35 -16.60
N ALA A 116 -1.25 -2.51 -17.86
CA ALA A 116 -2.34 -1.77 -18.52
C ALA A 116 -3.02 -2.62 -19.60
N ARG A 117 -3.48 -3.81 -19.21
CA ARG A 117 -4.28 -4.64 -20.13
C ARG A 117 -5.59 -3.95 -20.44
N GLU A 118 -5.84 -3.70 -21.71
CA GLU A 118 -7.10 -3.13 -22.18
C GLU A 118 -8.24 -4.16 -22.05
N LEU A 119 -9.37 -3.70 -21.50
CA LEU A 119 -10.60 -4.47 -21.36
C LEU A 119 -11.60 -4.10 -22.46
N GLU A 120 -12.65 -4.90 -22.62
CA GLU A 120 -13.67 -4.70 -23.67
C GLU A 120 -14.40 -3.35 -23.62
N ASP A 121 -14.46 -2.74 -22.43
CA ASP A 121 -15.07 -1.43 -22.20
C ASP A 121 -14.11 -0.25 -22.40
N GLY A 122 -12.87 -0.52 -22.84
CA GLY A 122 -11.82 0.48 -23.03
C GLY A 122 -11.11 0.92 -21.75
N SER A 123 -11.46 0.34 -20.60
CA SER A 123 -10.69 0.55 -19.36
C SER A 123 -9.43 -0.30 -19.35
N THR A 124 -8.51 -0.01 -18.43
CA THR A 124 -7.29 -0.81 -18.25
C THR A 124 -7.25 -1.45 -16.87
N ALA A 125 -6.62 -2.63 -16.78
CA ALA A 125 -6.41 -3.34 -15.53
C ALA A 125 -5.01 -3.97 -15.46
N LEU A 126 -4.53 -4.16 -14.24
CA LEU A 126 -3.37 -5.01 -13.97
C LEU A 126 -3.72 -6.46 -14.32
N ALA A 127 -2.82 -7.16 -15.00
CA ALA A 127 -3.04 -8.54 -15.36
C ALA A 127 -1.82 -9.43 -15.10
N TYR A 128 -2.09 -10.71 -14.92
CA TYR A 128 -1.10 -11.76 -14.76
C TYR A 128 -1.38 -12.88 -15.76
N THR A 129 -0.36 -13.38 -16.42
CA THR A 129 -0.41 -14.60 -17.21
C THR A 129 0.77 -15.49 -16.90
N GLN A 130 0.52 -16.77 -16.66
CA GLN A 130 1.57 -17.74 -16.30
C GLN A 130 2.58 -17.90 -17.45
N ASP A 131 2.11 -17.98 -18.68
CA ASP A 131 2.97 -18.13 -19.86
C ASP A 131 4.01 -17.00 -20.00
N ALA A 132 3.63 -15.77 -19.63
CA ALA A 132 4.55 -14.65 -19.63
C ALA A 132 5.62 -14.77 -18.51
N VAL A 133 5.23 -15.32 -17.36
CA VAL A 133 6.18 -15.58 -16.26
C VAL A 133 7.13 -16.72 -16.61
N ASP A 134 6.61 -17.80 -17.21
CA ASP A 134 7.41 -18.96 -17.62
C ASP A 134 8.42 -18.63 -18.73
N ALA A 135 8.13 -17.57 -19.50
CA ALA A 135 9.04 -17.05 -20.53
C ALA A 135 10.12 -16.09 -19.98
N LEU A 136 10.04 -15.69 -18.70
CA LEU A 136 11.03 -14.81 -18.08
C LEU A 136 12.31 -15.59 -17.76
N ASP A 137 13.44 -14.94 -18.03
CA ASP A 137 14.74 -15.40 -17.57
C ASP A 137 14.87 -15.09 -16.05
N PRO A 138 15.03 -16.11 -15.20
CA PRO A 138 15.11 -15.90 -13.75
C PRO A 138 16.22 -14.93 -13.32
N GLU A 139 17.37 -14.91 -14.01
CA GLU A 139 18.47 -14.01 -13.68
C GLU A 139 18.09 -12.55 -13.95
N LYS A 140 17.43 -12.27 -15.06
CA LYS A 140 16.93 -10.93 -15.41
C LYS A 140 15.78 -10.48 -14.52
N MET A 141 14.97 -11.43 -14.04
CA MET A 141 13.89 -11.14 -13.11
C MET A 141 14.44 -10.65 -11.75
N PHE A 142 15.52 -11.25 -11.26
CA PHE A 142 16.18 -10.77 -10.04
C PHE A 142 16.83 -9.40 -10.22
N GLU A 143 17.41 -9.10 -11.37
CA GLU A 143 17.97 -7.78 -11.66
C GLU A 143 16.89 -6.68 -11.68
N SER A 144 15.73 -6.94 -12.26
CA SER A 144 14.63 -5.98 -12.30
C SER A 144 14.03 -5.73 -10.92
N ILE A 145 13.87 -6.78 -10.11
CA ILE A 145 13.35 -6.68 -8.73
C ILE A 145 14.33 -5.95 -7.83
N ALA A 146 15.64 -6.22 -7.97
CA ALA A 146 16.68 -5.49 -7.23
C ALA A 146 16.74 -4.00 -7.58
N GLY A 147 16.37 -3.64 -8.81
CA GLY A 147 16.21 -2.25 -9.26
C GLY A 147 14.98 -1.58 -8.63
N ASP A 148 13.87 -2.28 -8.51
CA ASP A 148 12.63 -1.77 -7.94
C ASP A 148 12.64 -1.71 -6.40
N MET A 149 13.47 -2.48 -5.73
CA MET A 149 13.64 -2.40 -4.26
C MET A 149 14.25 -1.07 -3.78
N ASN A 150 14.76 -0.24 -4.69
CA ASN A 150 15.28 1.09 -4.38
C ASN A 150 14.30 2.24 -4.65
N GLY A 151 13.11 1.97 -5.03
CA GLY A 151 12.13 3.02 -5.27
C GLY A 151 10.79 2.52 -5.74
N THR A 152 9.86 2.63 -4.88
CA THR A 152 8.47 2.90 -5.24
C THR A 152 7.62 1.76 -5.81
N VAL A 153 6.77 1.26 -5.01
CA VAL A 153 5.32 1.57 -5.20
C VAL A 153 4.68 1.63 -3.86
#